data_7c020ee6361bd6896413eeeaafd96bb3
#
_entry.id   7c020ee6361bd6896413eeeaafd96bb3
#
_cell.length_a   1.000
_cell.length_b   1.000
_cell.length_c   1.000
_cell.angle_alpha   90.00
_cell.angle_beta   90.00
_cell.angle_gamma   90.00
#
_symmetry.space_group_name_H-M   'P 1'
#
loop_
_entity.id
_entity.type
_entity.pdbx_description
1 polymer ?
#
loop_
_entity_poly.entity_id
_entity_poly.type
_entity_poly.pdbx_seq_one_letter_code
_entity_poly.pdbx_strand_id
1 'polypeptide(L)'
;MAPIERIARFMETLDSQFLNDTFARGEVVLIENFPPYVFEGSDAVARWVKCFAEHAKNIRDLRHSFGDPHDFHLDGELAFLSLPTTWRGTIGASSFIETGGWAFVLVKHAGGWRVWNYGWAVTGIAIKALAN
;
A
#
# COMPACT_ATOMS: atom_id res chain seq x y z
N MET A 1 -9.39 4.16 8.40
CA MET A 1 -9.28 3.34 7.16
C MET A 1 -9.18 4.18 5.90
N ALA A 2 -9.75 5.40 5.88
CA ALA A 2 -9.72 6.24 4.68
C ALA A 2 -8.33 6.46 4.07
N PRO A 3 -7.28 6.80 4.82
CA PRO A 3 -5.96 7.00 4.20
C PRO A 3 -5.38 5.71 3.60
N ILE A 4 -5.64 4.56 4.21
CA ILE A 4 -5.17 3.27 3.68
C ILE A 4 -5.89 2.94 2.38
N GLU A 5 -7.21 3.16 2.33
CA GLU A 5 -8.01 2.97 1.12
C GLU A 5 -7.50 3.86 -0.01
N ARG A 6 -7.13 5.09 0.29
CA ARG A 6 -6.60 6.03 -0.71
C ARG A 6 -5.27 5.55 -1.30
N ILE A 7 -4.39 4.98 -0.47
CA ILE A 7 -3.13 4.40 -0.96
C ILE A 7 -3.44 3.23 -1.90
N ALA A 8 -4.35 2.34 -1.52
CA ALA A 8 -4.74 1.22 -2.36
C ALA A 8 -5.34 1.70 -3.70
N ARG A 9 -6.17 2.72 -3.69
CA ARG A 9 -6.74 3.30 -4.91
C ARG A 9 -5.67 3.93 -5.80
N PHE A 10 -4.68 4.59 -5.21
CA PHE A 10 -3.54 5.07 -5.99
C PHE A 10 -2.84 3.90 -6.70
N MET A 11 -2.59 2.81 -5.98
CA MET A 11 -1.89 1.65 -6.55
C MET A 11 -2.68 1.03 -7.70
N GLU A 12 -4.01 1.05 -7.62
CA GLU A 12 -4.88 0.52 -8.68
C GLU A 12 -4.95 1.42 -9.92
N THR A 13 -4.83 2.73 -9.73
CA THR A 13 -5.13 3.72 -10.78
C THR A 13 -3.92 4.52 -11.23
N LEU A 14 -2.87 4.60 -10.40
CA LEU A 14 -1.72 5.50 -10.56
C LEU A 14 -2.11 6.99 -10.58
N ASP A 15 -3.29 7.32 -10.07
CA ASP A 15 -3.76 8.69 -9.93
C ASP A 15 -3.25 9.26 -8.61
N SER A 16 -2.25 10.14 -8.68
CA SER A 16 -1.61 10.71 -7.50
C SER A 16 -2.52 11.61 -6.66
N GLN A 17 -3.67 12.02 -7.19
CA GLN A 17 -4.64 12.80 -6.42
C GLN A 17 -5.17 12.01 -5.21
N PHE A 18 -5.21 10.68 -5.29
CA PHE A 18 -5.58 9.85 -4.14
C PHE A 18 -4.61 9.99 -2.97
N LEU A 19 -3.39 10.47 -3.20
CA LEU A 19 -2.38 10.65 -2.15
C LEU A 19 -2.45 12.01 -1.46
N ASN A 20 -3.30 12.92 -1.92
CA ASN A 20 -3.47 14.22 -1.28
C ASN A 20 -3.95 14.02 0.16
N ASP A 21 -3.25 14.63 1.12
CA ASP A 21 -3.57 14.58 2.55
C ASP A 21 -3.64 13.15 3.12
N THR A 22 -2.94 12.20 2.50
CA THR A 22 -2.96 10.79 2.88
C THR A 22 -1.81 10.41 3.80
N PHE A 23 -0.62 10.93 3.52
CA PHE A 23 0.57 10.68 4.34
C PHE A 23 0.80 11.78 5.36
N ALA A 24 1.46 11.41 6.45
CA ALA A 24 1.89 12.37 7.46
C ALA A 24 2.82 13.42 6.83
N ARG A 25 2.81 14.61 7.40
CA ARG A 25 3.76 15.66 7.03
C ARG A 25 5.15 15.30 7.54
N GLY A 26 6.16 15.65 6.78
CA GLY A 26 7.54 15.38 7.14
C GLY A 26 7.99 14.01 6.65
N GLU A 27 8.83 13.35 7.44
CA GLU A 27 9.42 12.08 7.05
C GLU A 27 8.47 10.92 7.32
N VAL A 28 8.40 10.00 6.34
CA VAL A 28 7.69 8.74 6.47
C VAL A 28 8.64 7.61 6.11
N VAL A 29 8.32 6.39 6.55
CA VAL A 29 9.04 5.18 6.15
C VAL A 29 8.06 4.21 5.54
N LEU A 30 8.32 3.80 4.30
CA LEU A 30 7.52 2.84 3.57
C LEU A 30 8.40 1.65 3.20
N ILE A 31 7.93 0.45 3.51
CA ILE A 31 8.64 -0.79 3.21
C ILE A 31 7.81 -1.58 2.19
N GLU A 32 8.45 -1.94 1.09
CA GLU A 32 7.81 -2.62 -0.02
C GLU A 32 8.62 -3.83 -0.46
N ASN A 33 8.01 -4.68 -1.29
CA ASN A 33 8.66 -5.87 -1.85
C ASN A 33 9.27 -5.62 -3.24
N PHE A 34 9.57 -4.37 -3.57
CA PHE A 34 10.28 -4.01 -4.79
C PHE A 34 11.41 -3.03 -4.47
N PRO A 35 12.50 -3.02 -5.28
CA PRO A 35 13.64 -2.16 -5.02
C PRO A 35 13.28 -0.68 -5.01
N PRO A 36 13.87 0.12 -4.11
CA PRO A 36 14.93 -0.21 -3.16
C PRO A 36 14.43 -0.75 -1.81
N TYR A 37 13.21 -1.23 -1.70
CA TYR A 37 12.55 -1.87 -0.56
C TYR A 37 12.22 -0.94 0.60
N VAL A 38 13.06 0.04 0.89
CA VAL A 38 12.83 1.03 1.97
C VAL A 38 12.85 2.42 1.36
N PHE A 39 11.77 3.16 1.62
CA PHE A 39 11.63 4.56 1.22
C PHE A 39 11.54 5.38 2.49
N GLU A 40 12.54 6.21 2.74
CA GLU A 40 12.62 7.04 3.92
C GLU A 40 13.17 8.43 3.57
N GLY A 41 13.02 9.37 4.49
CA GLY A 41 13.44 10.76 4.28
C GLY A 41 12.29 11.64 3.78
N SER A 42 12.60 12.91 3.52
CA SER A 42 11.61 13.91 3.14
C SER A 42 11.00 13.69 1.76
N ASP A 43 11.68 12.93 0.89
CA ASP A 43 11.23 12.62 -0.47
C ASP A 43 10.72 11.18 -0.62
N ALA A 44 10.47 10.49 0.50
CA ALA A 44 10.10 9.07 0.49
C ALA A 44 8.88 8.78 -0.38
N VAL A 45 7.81 9.56 -0.22
CA VAL A 45 6.57 9.34 -0.97
C VAL A 45 6.80 9.57 -2.47
N ALA A 46 7.52 10.63 -2.85
CA ALA A 46 7.80 10.91 -4.26
C ALA A 46 8.59 9.78 -4.92
N ARG A 47 9.62 9.26 -4.21
CA ARG A 47 10.41 8.13 -4.72
C ARG A 47 9.58 6.85 -4.79
N TRP A 48 8.74 6.61 -3.77
CA TRP A 48 7.85 5.45 -3.75
C TRP A 48 6.87 5.48 -4.93
N VAL A 49 6.25 6.62 -5.21
CA VAL A 49 5.34 6.78 -6.36
C VAL A 49 6.04 6.39 -7.66
N LYS A 50 7.25 6.89 -7.87
CA LYS A 50 8.02 6.60 -9.08
C LYS A 50 8.39 5.12 -9.19
N CYS A 51 8.89 4.54 -8.11
CA CYS A 51 9.30 3.14 -8.10
C CYS A 51 8.11 2.19 -8.20
N PHE A 52 6.99 2.52 -7.57
CA PHE A 52 5.78 1.72 -7.70
C PHE A 52 5.26 1.74 -9.14
N ALA A 53 5.21 2.89 -9.78
CA ALA A 53 4.76 3.01 -11.18
C ALA A 53 5.63 2.16 -12.11
N GLU A 54 6.95 2.13 -11.89
CA GLU A 54 7.86 1.28 -12.66
C GLU A 54 7.61 -0.20 -12.37
N HIS A 55 7.43 -0.56 -11.10
CA HIS A 55 7.13 -1.94 -10.69
C HIS A 55 5.82 -2.44 -11.29
N ALA A 56 4.81 -1.59 -11.36
CA ALA A 56 3.46 -1.96 -11.78
C ALA A 56 3.19 -1.73 -13.28
N LYS A 57 4.17 -1.29 -14.06
CA LYS A 57 3.94 -0.86 -15.46
C LYS A 57 3.34 -1.94 -16.35
N ASN A 58 3.58 -3.21 -16.04
CA ASN A 58 3.06 -4.34 -16.84
C ASN A 58 1.88 -5.04 -16.16
N ILE A 59 1.39 -4.50 -15.04
CA ILE A 59 0.24 -5.03 -14.33
C ILE A 59 -1.02 -4.36 -14.85
N ARG A 60 -2.05 -5.18 -15.13
CA ARG A 60 -3.36 -4.69 -15.57
C ARG A 60 -4.42 -5.13 -14.60
N ASP A 61 -5.47 -4.33 -14.48
CA ASP A 61 -6.66 -4.65 -13.69
C ASP A 61 -6.34 -4.98 -12.24
N LEU A 62 -5.41 -4.24 -11.65
CA LEU A 62 -5.05 -4.42 -10.25
C LEU A 62 -6.23 -4.07 -9.36
N ARG A 63 -6.58 -4.97 -8.44
CA ARG A 63 -7.68 -4.78 -7.48
C ARG A 63 -7.27 -5.31 -6.13
N HIS A 64 -7.66 -4.57 -5.10
CA HIS A 64 -7.42 -4.98 -3.71
C HIS A 64 -8.69 -5.43 -3.03
N SER A 65 -8.53 -6.22 -1.98
CA SER A 65 -9.57 -6.47 -0.99
C SER A 65 -8.94 -6.59 0.38
N PHE A 66 -9.61 -6.05 1.40
CA PHE A 66 -9.14 -6.08 2.77
C PHE A 66 -9.91 -7.13 3.57
N GLY A 67 -9.19 -7.85 4.43
CA GLY A 67 -9.78 -8.60 5.52
C GLY A 67 -10.03 -7.69 6.71
N ASP A 68 -10.45 -8.28 7.82
CA ASP A 68 -10.67 -7.52 9.05
C ASP A 68 -9.32 -7.08 9.64
N PRO A 69 -9.21 -5.83 10.11
CA PRO A 69 -8.01 -5.40 10.82
C PRO A 69 -7.73 -6.25 12.04
N HIS A 70 -6.46 -6.53 12.27
CA HIS A 70 -6.00 -7.26 13.45
C HIS A 70 -5.03 -6.40 14.25
N ASP A 71 -4.89 -6.75 15.53
CA ASP A 71 -3.86 -6.19 16.40
C ASP A 71 -3.90 -4.66 16.44
N PHE A 72 -5.11 -4.12 16.58
CA PHE A 72 -5.31 -2.66 16.60
C PHE A 72 -4.91 -2.10 17.97
N HIS A 73 -4.04 -1.08 17.94
CA HIS A 73 -3.61 -0.35 19.15
C HIS A 73 -3.78 1.14 18.92
N LEU A 74 -4.32 1.81 19.92
CA LEU A 74 -4.44 3.27 19.93
C LEU A 74 -3.60 3.80 21.09
N ASP A 75 -2.66 4.70 20.82
CA ASP A 75 -1.79 5.32 21.81
C ASP A 75 -1.69 6.82 21.53
N GLY A 76 -2.53 7.60 22.22
CA GLY A 76 -2.61 9.03 22.01
C GLY A 76 -3.02 9.36 20.58
N GLU A 77 -2.13 10.05 19.86
CA GLU A 77 -2.36 10.43 18.47
C GLU A 77 -1.79 9.43 17.46
N LEU A 78 -1.37 8.25 17.93
CA LEU A 78 -0.87 7.18 17.08
C LEU A 78 -1.83 5.99 17.10
N ALA A 79 -1.95 5.34 15.95
CA ALA A 79 -2.69 4.10 15.82
C ALA A 79 -1.86 3.10 15.03
N PHE A 80 -1.84 1.85 15.49
CA PHE A 80 -1.24 0.73 14.79
C PHE A 80 -2.31 -0.27 14.41
N LEU A 81 -2.20 -0.85 13.20
CA LEU A 81 -3.04 -1.99 12.82
C LEU A 81 -2.33 -2.87 11.79
N SER A 82 -2.68 -4.14 11.81
CA SER A 82 -2.37 -5.10 10.76
C SER A 82 -3.61 -5.32 9.90
N LEU A 83 -3.43 -5.28 8.59
CA LEU A 83 -4.54 -5.40 7.65
C LEU A 83 -4.25 -6.51 6.65
N PRO A 84 -4.93 -7.68 6.78
CA PRO A 84 -4.83 -8.71 5.75
C PRO A 84 -5.30 -8.11 4.43
N THR A 85 -4.50 -8.28 3.38
CA THR A 85 -4.77 -7.65 2.09
C THR A 85 -4.51 -8.64 0.98
N THR A 86 -5.40 -8.66 0.00
CA THR A 86 -5.27 -9.46 -1.20
C THR A 86 -5.25 -8.55 -2.41
N TRP A 87 -4.25 -8.76 -3.26
CA TRP A 87 -4.14 -8.09 -4.54
C TRP A 87 -4.40 -9.08 -5.66
N ARG A 88 -5.21 -8.69 -6.63
CA ARG A 88 -5.45 -9.46 -7.84
C ARG A 88 -5.13 -8.62 -9.04
N GLY A 89 -4.58 -9.24 -10.06
CA GLY A 89 -4.27 -8.53 -11.30
C GLY A 89 -3.87 -9.49 -12.39
N THR A 90 -3.49 -8.91 -13.52
CA THR A 90 -3.04 -9.63 -14.70
C THR A 90 -1.68 -9.09 -15.11
N ILE A 91 -0.75 -9.98 -15.38
CA ILE A 91 0.57 -9.63 -15.89
C ILE A 91 0.89 -10.55 -17.06
N GLY A 92 1.14 -9.97 -18.25
CA GLY A 92 1.32 -10.77 -19.46
C GLY A 92 0.12 -11.65 -19.73
N ALA A 93 0.37 -12.96 -19.91
CA ALA A 93 -0.67 -13.97 -20.17
C ALA A 93 -1.10 -14.69 -18.90
N SER A 94 -0.86 -14.10 -17.72
CA SER A 94 -1.16 -14.73 -16.44
C SER A 94 -2.00 -13.83 -15.56
N SER A 95 -2.85 -14.44 -14.75
CA SER A 95 -3.46 -13.75 -13.61
C SER A 95 -2.71 -14.12 -12.33
N PHE A 96 -2.73 -13.23 -11.35
CA PHE A 96 -2.11 -13.50 -10.06
C PHE A 96 -3.03 -13.11 -8.92
N ILE A 97 -2.81 -13.77 -7.79
CA ILE A 97 -3.39 -13.42 -6.50
C ILE A 97 -2.23 -13.36 -5.53
N GLU A 98 -2.01 -12.21 -4.92
CA GLU A 98 -0.99 -12.00 -3.91
C GLU A 98 -1.68 -11.67 -2.60
N THR A 99 -1.37 -12.41 -1.56
CA THR A 99 -1.90 -12.19 -0.22
C THR A 99 -0.79 -11.77 0.71
N GLY A 100 -1.13 -10.93 1.68
CA GLY A 100 -0.14 -10.46 2.62
C GLY A 100 -0.73 -9.75 3.81
N GLY A 101 0.17 -9.28 4.68
CA GLY A 101 -0.15 -8.40 5.79
C GLY A 101 0.40 -7.01 5.51
N TRP A 102 -0.43 -6.03 5.73
CA TRP A 102 -0.06 -4.62 5.59
C TRP A 102 -0.09 -3.99 6.97
N ALA A 103 1.07 -3.68 7.52
CA ALA A 103 1.18 -3.07 8.84
C ALA A 103 1.27 -1.56 8.69
N PHE A 104 0.44 -0.84 9.43
CA PHE A 104 0.37 0.62 9.36
C PHE A 104 0.58 1.25 10.72
N VAL A 105 1.30 2.35 10.74
CA VAL A 105 1.24 3.33 11.83
C VAL A 105 0.59 4.59 11.27
N LEU A 106 -0.53 4.98 11.88
CA LEU A 106 -1.25 6.20 11.54
C LEU A 106 -0.99 7.26 12.60
N VAL A 107 -0.98 8.51 12.17
CA VAL A 107 -0.86 9.66 13.07
C VAL A 107 -2.04 10.60 12.85
N LYS A 108 -2.56 11.15 13.96
CA LYS A 108 -3.69 12.08 13.90
C LYS A 108 -3.19 13.51 13.67
N HIS A 109 -3.74 14.14 12.64
CA HIS A 109 -3.59 15.56 12.37
C HIS A 109 -4.95 16.27 12.51
N ALA A 110 -4.96 17.59 12.48
CA ALA A 110 -6.18 18.38 12.67
C ALA A 110 -7.32 17.98 11.72
N GLY A 111 -7.01 17.51 10.52
CA GLY A 111 -8.00 17.09 9.52
C GLY A 111 -8.33 15.60 9.53
N GLY A 112 -7.76 14.81 10.44
CA GLY A 112 -7.99 13.37 10.52
C GLY A 112 -6.70 12.56 10.54
N TRP A 113 -6.83 11.26 10.35
CA TRP A 113 -5.72 10.33 10.40
C TRP A 113 -4.95 10.32 9.08
N ARG A 114 -3.61 10.19 9.17
CA ARG A 114 -2.72 10.05 8.03
C ARG A 114 -1.78 8.88 8.25
N VAL A 115 -1.32 8.28 7.17
CA VAL A 115 -0.33 7.20 7.24
C VAL A 115 1.03 7.83 7.52
N TRP A 116 1.66 7.39 8.61
CA TRP A 116 3.01 7.79 8.96
C TRP A 116 4.03 6.79 8.42
N ASN A 117 3.81 5.51 8.68
CA ASN A 117 4.68 4.45 8.19
C ASN A 117 3.86 3.24 7.79
N TYR A 118 4.38 2.44 6.86
CA TYR A 118 3.81 1.12 6.62
C TYR A 118 4.87 0.12 6.17
N GLY A 119 4.55 -1.16 6.34
CA GLY A 119 5.30 -2.26 5.79
C GLY A 119 4.37 -3.26 5.13
N TRP A 120 4.76 -3.74 3.96
CA TRP A 120 4.04 -4.77 3.23
C TRP A 120 4.81 -6.08 3.32
N ALA A 121 4.12 -7.17 3.68
CA ALA A 121 4.70 -8.51 3.76
C ALA A 121 3.84 -9.50 3.00
N VAL A 122 4.40 -10.09 1.96
CA VAL A 122 3.72 -11.14 1.18
C VAL A 122 3.72 -12.44 1.96
N THR A 123 2.56 -13.06 2.09
CA THR A 123 2.39 -14.36 2.75
C THR A 123 1.99 -15.47 1.78
N GLY A 124 1.59 -15.12 0.58
CA GLY A 124 1.27 -16.09 -0.44
C GLY A 124 1.14 -15.46 -1.82
N ILE A 125 1.44 -16.25 -2.84
CA ILE A 125 1.24 -15.83 -4.22
C ILE A 125 0.79 -17.03 -5.04
N ALA A 126 -0.23 -16.84 -5.89
CA ALA A 126 -0.68 -17.83 -6.84
C ALA A 126 -0.74 -17.21 -8.23
N ILE A 127 -0.15 -17.88 -9.19
CA ILE A 127 -0.10 -17.42 -10.58
C ILE A 127 -0.76 -18.49 -11.44
N LYS A 128 -1.65 -18.07 -12.34
CA LYS A 128 -2.37 -18.96 -13.23
C LYS A 128 -2.35 -18.42 -14.65
N ALA A 129 -2.02 -19.27 -15.61
CA ALA A 129 -2.11 -18.92 -17.01
C ALA A 129 -3.55 -18.60 -17.38
N LEU A 130 -3.76 -17.54 -18.16
CA LEU A 130 -5.10 -17.20 -18.65
C LEU A 130 -5.54 -18.25 -19.67
N ALA A 131 -6.82 -18.59 -19.63
CA ALA A 131 -7.43 -19.49 -20.61
C ALA A 131 -7.48 -18.78 -21.97
N ASN A 132 -7.23 -19.53 -23.04
CA ASN A 132 -7.37 -19.02 -24.42
C ASN A 132 -8.85 -19.03 -24.86
#